data_05c6c75ff645244ab2e39da8c98a4686
#
_entry.id   05c6c75ff645244ab2e39da8c98a4686
#
_cell.length_a   1.000
_cell.length_b   1.000
_cell.length_c   1.000
_cell.angle_alpha   90.00
_cell.angle_beta   90.00
_cell.angle_gamma   90.00
#
_symmetry.space_group_name_H-M   'P 1'
#
loop_
_entity.id
_entity.type
_entity.pdbx_description
1 polymer ?
#
loop_
_entity_poly.entity_id
_entity_poly.type
_entity_poly.pdbx_seq_one_letter_code
_entity_poly.pdbx_strand_id
1 'polypeptide(L)'
;ISAGSARDHILGFHAVSGRGEVFKSGGRVVKNVTGFDLSKLLAGSFGTLAVMTDVTFKVLPVPEKSRTVLVMTEDHAKGVAAMRDALHSSYEVSAAAYLPADIAALSDVSYVSSGKGGHCALRVEGPGPSVEYRTGALRQLLAGFGETEELHTTNTNALWREIRDVAYFVSGGEQLWRLSVPPSEGARVMQKIAESIGGRAFLDWGGGLIWFAIKPRDNAAHQEIRAILGDVGGH
;
A
#
# COMPACT_ATOMS: atom_id res chain seq x y z
N ILE A 1 -3.06 3.33 4.56
CA ILE A 1 -4.45 3.72 4.17
C ILE A 1 -5.22 4.26 5.36
N SER A 2 -5.22 3.59 6.50
CA SER A 2 -6.00 4.02 7.67
C SER A 2 -5.66 5.44 8.17
N ALA A 3 -4.41 5.89 7.99
CA ALA A 3 -3.98 7.24 8.35
C ALA A 3 -4.36 8.32 7.31
N GLY A 4 -4.89 7.95 6.16
CA GLY A 4 -5.19 8.85 5.04
C GLY A 4 -4.03 9.04 4.06
N SER A 5 -4.24 9.89 3.07
CA SER A 5 -3.28 10.25 2.03
C SER A 5 -2.49 11.52 2.40
N ALA A 6 -1.45 11.86 1.64
CA ALA A 6 -0.74 13.12 1.78
C ALA A 6 -1.70 14.34 1.68
N ARG A 7 -2.72 14.24 0.81
CA ARG A 7 -3.77 15.25 0.67
C ARG A 7 -4.54 15.50 1.97
N ASP A 8 -4.74 14.48 2.80
CA ASP A 8 -5.48 14.59 4.06
C ASP A 8 -4.64 15.23 5.19
N HIS A 9 -3.33 15.23 5.03
CA HIS A 9 -2.37 15.74 6.00
C HIS A 9 -1.82 17.12 5.66
N ILE A 10 -1.90 17.58 4.40
CA ILE A 10 -1.40 18.90 4.01
C ILE A 10 -2.29 20.01 4.56
N LEU A 11 -1.70 20.93 5.31
CA LEU A 11 -2.38 22.08 5.95
C LEU A 11 -2.13 23.38 5.22
N GLY A 12 -0.98 23.52 4.58
CA GLY A 12 -0.61 24.73 3.86
C GLY A 12 0.69 24.56 3.08
N PHE A 13 0.97 25.52 2.21
CA PHE A 13 2.14 25.49 1.34
C PHE A 13 2.56 26.87 0.87
N HIS A 14 3.83 26.99 0.40
CA HIS A 14 4.27 28.02 -0.54
C HIS A 14 4.53 27.34 -1.89
N ALA A 15 4.22 28.03 -2.97
CA ALA A 15 4.37 27.48 -4.31
C ALA A 15 4.67 28.58 -5.35
N VAL A 16 5.16 28.12 -6.51
CA VAL A 16 5.35 28.94 -7.71
C VAL A 16 4.44 28.43 -8.81
N SER A 17 3.62 29.31 -9.37
CA SER A 17 2.71 29.00 -10.48
C SER A 17 3.46 28.81 -11.80
N GLY A 18 2.78 28.27 -12.82
CA GLY A 18 3.31 28.20 -14.18
C GLY A 18 3.62 29.57 -14.83
N ARG A 19 3.21 30.67 -14.21
CA ARG A 19 3.55 32.06 -14.63
C ARG A 19 4.75 32.65 -13.89
N GLY A 20 5.40 31.86 -12.99
CA GLY A 20 6.49 32.32 -12.16
C GLY A 20 6.05 33.15 -10.94
N GLU A 21 4.75 33.18 -10.62
CA GLU A 21 4.22 33.93 -9.48
C GLU A 21 4.32 33.11 -8.21
N VAL A 22 4.89 33.69 -7.15
CA VAL A 22 4.94 33.08 -5.81
C VAL A 22 3.62 33.32 -5.09
N PHE A 23 3.05 32.25 -4.54
CA PHE A 23 1.82 32.34 -3.76
C PHE A 23 1.83 31.35 -2.59
N LYS A 24 0.93 31.54 -1.65
CA LYS A 24 0.75 30.66 -0.49
C LYS A 24 -0.72 30.37 -0.25
N SER A 25 -1.03 29.25 0.34
CA SER A 25 -2.38 28.93 0.81
C SER A 25 -2.32 28.06 2.06
N GLY A 26 -3.35 28.17 2.90
CA GLY A 26 -3.40 27.45 4.16
C GLY A 26 -2.44 28.03 5.22
N GLY A 27 -2.09 27.21 6.19
CA GLY A 27 -1.22 27.60 7.30
C GLY A 27 -0.95 26.47 8.29
N ARG A 28 -0.62 26.78 9.52
CA ARG A 28 -0.30 25.79 10.57
C ARG A 28 -1.50 25.38 11.42
N VAL A 29 -2.71 25.61 10.93
CA VAL A 29 -3.96 25.33 11.64
C VAL A 29 -4.73 24.21 10.94
N VAL A 30 -5.33 23.32 11.72
CA VAL A 30 -6.10 22.19 11.20
C VAL A 30 -7.40 22.63 10.56
N LYS A 31 -8.01 23.73 11.06
CA LYS A 31 -9.24 24.30 10.52
C LYS A 31 -8.95 25.67 9.92
N ASN A 32 -9.07 25.77 8.60
CA ASN A 32 -9.04 27.01 7.85
C ASN A 32 -10.28 27.03 6.96
N VAL A 33 -11.15 28.02 7.18
CA VAL A 33 -12.44 28.17 6.45
C VAL A 33 -12.45 29.35 5.49
N THR A 34 -11.30 30.02 5.31
CA THR A 34 -11.17 31.18 4.44
C THR A 34 -10.69 30.79 3.05
N GLY A 35 -11.50 31.06 2.05
CA GLY A 35 -11.17 30.83 0.64
C GLY A 35 -11.22 29.35 0.22
N PHE A 36 -10.63 29.06 -0.94
CA PHE A 36 -10.56 27.71 -1.47
C PHE A 36 -9.45 26.90 -0.80
N ASP A 37 -9.68 25.61 -0.64
CA ASP A 37 -8.66 24.67 -0.14
C ASP A 37 -7.70 24.26 -1.28
N LEU A 38 -6.79 25.19 -1.61
CA LEU A 38 -5.77 24.95 -2.62
C LEU A 38 -4.78 23.86 -2.21
N SER A 39 -4.61 23.60 -0.91
CA SER A 39 -3.77 22.49 -0.42
C SER A 39 -4.28 21.15 -0.92
N LYS A 40 -5.60 20.95 -0.88
CA LYS A 40 -6.24 19.73 -1.39
C LYS A 40 -6.24 19.64 -2.93
N LEU A 41 -6.24 20.79 -3.60
CA LEU A 41 -6.17 20.86 -5.07
C LEU A 41 -4.78 20.51 -5.59
N LEU A 42 -3.72 21.06 -4.96
CA LEU A 42 -2.35 20.85 -5.42
C LEU A 42 -1.77 19.49 -5.04
N ALA A 43 -2.21 18.91 -3.92
CA ALA A 43 -1.75 17.58 -3.51
C ALA A 43 -2.15 16.52 -4.53
N GLY A 44 -1.15 15.87 -5.14
CA GLY A 44 -1.35 14.87 -6.19
C GLY A 44 -1.46 15.44 -7.62
N SER A 45 -1.19 16.73 -7.82
CA SER A 45 -1.19 17.34 -9.17
C SER A 45 0.06 17.03 -10.00
N PHE A 46 1.04 16.33 -9.46
CA PHE A 46 2.30 15.98 -10.14
C PHE A 46 3.05 17.18 -10.76
N GLY A 47 2.96 18.35 -10.14
CA GLY A 47 3.61 19.57 -10.63
C GLY A 47 2.89 20.24 -11.81
N THR A 48 1.74 19.74 -12.26
CA THR A 48 1.02 20.30 -13.42
C THR A 48 0.33 21.62 -13.12
N LEU A 49 0.04 21.92 -11.85
CA LEU A 49 -0.62 23.14 -11.43
C LEU A 49 0.34 24.16 -10.83
N ALA A 50 1.31 23.71 -10.04
CA ALA A 50 2.34 24.55 -9.42
C ALA A 50 3.47 23.69 -8.87
N VAL A 51 4.61 24.32 -8.57
CA VAL A 51 5.73 23.70 -7.85
C VAL A 51 5.68 24.18 -6.39
N MET A 52 5.45 23.27 -5.45
CA MET A 52 5.48 23.56 -4.02
C MET A 52 6.93 23.63 -3.52
N THR A 53 7.30 24.73 -2.85
CA THR A 53 8.64 24.96 -2.28
C THR A 53 8.69 24.61 -0.81
N ASP A 54 7.60 24.86 -0.10
CA ASP A 54 7.44 24.57 1.32
C ASP A 54 6.07 23.96 1.57
N VAL A 55 6.01 22.94 2.42
CA VAL A 55 4.75 22.29 2.77
C VAL A 55 4.61 22.13 4.27
N THR A 56 3.45 22.47 4.79
CA THR A 56 3.08 22.25 6.19
C THR A 56 2.20 21.00 6.28
N PHE A 57 2.65 20.00 7.02
CA PHE A 57 1.90 18.75 7.25
C PHE A 57 1.44 18.62 8.70
N LYS A 58 0.23 18.08 8.87
CA LYS A 58 -0.18 17.45 10.12
C LYS A 58 0.55 16.11 10.23
N VAL A 59 1.21 15.89 11.36
CA VAL A 59 1.91 14.63 11.65
C VAL A 59 1.17 13.83 12.71
N LEU A 60 1.34 12.52 12.69
CA LEU A 60 0.87 11.60 13.72
C LEU A 60 2.04 11.22 14.63
N PRO A 61 1.80 10.92 15.92
CA PRO A 61 2.83 10.37 16.79
C PRO A 61 3.39 9.06 16.24
N VAL A 62 4.69 8.83 16.45
CA VAL A 62 5.30 7.53 16.15
C VAL A 62 4.70 6.49 17.10
N PRO A 63 4.21 5.35 16.62
CA PRO A 63 3.67 4.31 17.48
C PRO A 63 4.77 3.72 18.37
N GLU A 64 4.42 3.42 19.62
CA GLU A 64 5.34 2.78 20.57
C GLU A 64 5.80 1.40 20.09
N LYS A 65 4.88 0.63 19.54
CA LYS A 65 5.11 -0.73 19.04
C LYS A 65 4.43 -0.93 17.69
N SER A 66 5.10 -1.71 16.83
CA SER A 66 4.56 -2.17 15.55
C SER A 66 4.77 -3.68 15.44
N ARG A 67 3.74 -4.42 15.00
CA ARG A 67 3.75 -5.87 14.78
C ARG A 67 3.09 -6.19 13.46
N THR A 68 3.48 -7.28 12.85
CA THR A 68 2.82 -7.82 11.66
C THR A 68 2.38 -9.25 11.92
N VAL A 69 1.11 -9.53 11.67
CA VAL A 69 0.62 -10.90 11.54
C VAL A 69 0.82 -11.31 10.09
N LEU A 70 1.51 -12.41 9.87
CA LEU A 70 1.58 -13.11 8.59
C LEU A 70 0.54 -14.21 8.59
N VAL A 71 -0.15 -14.40 7.45
CA VAL A 71 -0.99 -15.57 7.16
C VAL A 71 -0.45 -16.21 5.90
N MET A 72 -0.01 -17.45 5.99
CA MET A 72 0.59 -18.20 4.88
C MET A 72 -0.50 -18.84 4.04
N THR A 73 -0.57 -18.47 2.76
CA THR A 73 -1.52 -19.05 1.81
C THR A 73 -1.03 -18.89 0.38
N GLU A 74 -1.13 -19.94 -0.42
CA GLU A 74 -0.83 -19.87 -1.86
C GLU A 74 -2.03 -19.37 -2.69
N ASP A 75 -3.21 -19.39 -2.10
CA ASP A 75 -4.44 -18.95 -2.73
C ASP A 75 -4.58 -17.42 -2.62
N HIS A 76 -4.45 -16.72 -3.74
CA HIS A 76 -4.56 -15.26 -3.81
C HIS A 76 -5.92 -14.75 -3.32
N ALA A 77 -7.00 -15.47 -3.61
CA ALA A 77 -8.33 -15.09 -3.17
C ALA A 77 -8.49 -15.23 -1.65
N LYS A 78 -7.91 -16.29 -1.05
CA LYS A 78 -7.83 -16.42 0.41
C LYS A 78 -6.99 -15.31 1.03
N GLY A 79 -5.87 -14.94 0.42
CA GLY A 79 -5.04 -13.82 0.87
C GLY A 79 -5.83 -12.50 0.92
N VAL A 80 -6.59 -12.19 -0.13
CA VAL A 80 -7.47 -11.00 -0.16
C VAL A 80 -8.60 -11.11 0.85
N ALA A 81 -9.21 -12.28 1.01
CA ALA A 81 -10.27 -12.49 2.01
C ALA A 81 -9.73 -12.31 3.44
N ALA A 82 -8.53 -12.80 3.75
CA ALA A 82 -7.89 -12.58 5.05
C ALA A 82 -7.63 -11.09 5.31
N MET A 83 -7.14 -10.34 4.31
CA MET A 83 -6.97 -8.89 4.41
C MET A 83 -8.30 -8.17 4.68
N ARG A 84 -9.36 -8.54 3.95
CA ARG A 84 -10.70 -7.98 4.12
C ARG A 84 -11.22 -8.22 5.54
N ASP A 85 -11.17 -9.45 6.02
CA ASP A 85 -11.70 -9.81 7.34
C ASP A 85 -10.91 -9.11 8.46
N ALA A 86 -9.59 -8.99 8.31
CA ALA A 86 -8.74 -8.24 9.21
C ALA A 86 -9.07 -6.74 9.25
N LEU A 87 -9.23 -6.11 8.07
CA LEU A 87 -9.54 -4.68 7.95
C LEU A 87 -10.93 -4.32 8.45
N HIS A 88 -11.90 -5.24 8.38
CA HIS A 88 -13.25 -5.05 8.92
C HIS A 88 -13.36 -5.42 10.41
N SER A 89 -12.31 -5.98 11.00
CA SER A 89 -12.29 -6.29 12.43
C SER A 89 -12.12 -5.05 13.31
N SER A 90 -12.38 -5.18 14.60
CA SER A 90 -12.12 -4.13 15.60
C SER A 90 -10.64 -3.98 15.98
N TYR A 91 -9.72 -4.66 15.30
CA TYR A 91 -8.30 -4.71 15.68
C TYR A 91 -7.44 -3.63 15.01
N GLU A 92 -8.05 -2.64 14.35
CA GLU A 92 -7.40 -1.44 13.81
C GLU A 92 -6.12 -1.75 13.00
N VAL A 93 -6.25 -2.63 12.01
CA VAL A 93 -5.16 -2.96 11.09
C VAL A 93 -4.75 -1.70 10.32
N SER A 94 -3.49 -1.29 10.45
CA SER A 94 -2.98 -0.04 9.85
C SER A 94 -2.51 -0.22 8.41
N ALA A 95 -2.11 -1.42 8.00
CA ALA A 95 -1.72 -1.75 6.64
C ALA A 95 -1.97 -3.25 6.36
N ALA A 96 -2.28 -3.57 5.09
CA ALA A 96 -2.57 -4.92 4.64
C ALA A 96 -2.04 -5.13 3.22
N ALA A 97 -1.17 -6.13 3.03
CA ALA A 97 -0.57 -6.49 1.75
C ALA A 97 -0.57 -8.00 1.57
N TYR A 98 -0.54 -8.46 0.31
CA TYR A 98 -0.36 -9.86 -0.02
C TYR A 98 0.81 -10.03 -1.00
N LEU A 99 1.78 -10.83 -0.60
CA LEU A 99 2.97 -11.17 -1.35
C LEU A 99 2.83 -12.61 -1.86
N PRO A 100 2.65 -12.85 -3.17
CA PRO A 100 2.76 -14.19 -3.75
C PRO A 100 4.11 -14.84 -3.43
N ALA A 101 4.22 -16.16 -3.56
CA ALA A 101 5.40 -16.92 -3.17
C ALA A 101 6.70 -16.44 -3.86
N ASP A 102 6.62 -16.09 -5.13
CA ASP A 102 7.74 -15.59 -5.93
C ASP A 102 8.23 -14.20 -5.46
N ILE A 103 7.33 -13.37 -4.97
CA ILE A 103 7.65 -12.07 -4.36
C ILE A 103 8.15 -12.23 -2.93
N ALA A 104 7.48 -13.06 -2.14
CA ALA A 104 7.88 -13.34 -0.76
C ALA A 104 9.33 -13.89 -0.69
N ALA A 105 9.73 -14.71 -1.64
CA ALA A 105 11.08 -15.25 -1.74
C ALA A 105 12.18 -14.18 -1.96
N LEU A 106 11.81 -12.96 -2.40
CA LEU A 106 12.73 -11.85 -2.59
C LEU A 106 12.90 -10.96 -1.35
N SER A 107 12.15 -11.23 -0.29
CA SER A 107 12.23 -10.43 0.94
C SER A 107 13.55 -10.64 1.68
N ASP A 108 14.14 -9.58 2.17
CA ASP A 108 15.29 -9.61 3.09
C ASP A 108 14.89 -10.09 4.50
N VAL A 109 13.59 -10.14 4.79
CA VAL A 109 13.05 -10.66 6.04
C VAL A 109 12.98 -12.18 5.97
N SER A 110 13.89 -12.88 6.64
CA SER A 110 14.02 -14.34 6.58
C SER A 110 12.74 -15.12 6.91
N TYR A 111 11.91 -14.63 7.83
CA TYR A 111 10.60 -15.22 8.15
C TYR A 111 9.61 -15.17 6.98
N VAL A 112 9.81 -14.28 6.03
CA VAL A 112 9.00 -14.17 4.81
C VAL A 112 9.62 -14.97 3.69
N SER A 113 10.94 -14.78 3.43
CA SER A 113 11.62 -15.45 2.31
C SER A 113 11.86 -16.94 2.51
N SER A 114 11.97 -17.43 3.75
CA SER A 114 12.08 -18.86 4.03
C SER A 114 10.74 -19.58 4.22
N GLY A 115 9.63 -18.83 4.28
CA GLY A 115 8.28 -19.37 4.36
C GLY A 115 7.88 -20.11 3.09
N LYS A 116 6.94 -21.05 3.22
CA LYS A 116 6.37 -21.75 2.06
C LYS A 116 5.12 -20.99 1.61
N GLY A 117 5.06 -20.67 0.31
CA GLY A 117 3.88 -20.03 -0.29
C GLY A 117 3.83 -18.51 -0.16
N GLY A 118 2.68 -17.94 -0.47
CA GLY A 118 2.44 -16.51 -0.36
C GLY A 118 2.10 -16.09 1.08
N HIS A 119 2.25 -14.80 1.35
CA HIS A 119 2.06 -14.22 2.68
C HIS A 119 1.07 -13.04 2.63
N CYS A 120 -0.03 -13.15 3.38
CA CYS A 120 -0.84 -11.99 3.73
C CYS A 120 -0.20 -11.33 4.96
N ALA A 121 0.24 -10.07 4.83
CA ALA A 121 0.88 -9.30 5.88
C ALA A 121 -0.07 -8.22 6.40
N LEU A 122 -0.29 -8.19 7.72
CA LEU A 122 -1.25 -7.32 8.41
C LEU A 122 -0.56 -6.58 9.54
N ARG A 123 -0.45 -5.25 9.45
CA ARG A 123 0.25 -4.44 10.44
C ARG A 123 -0.69 -3.88 11.49
N VAL A 124 -0.28 -3.99 12.75
CA VAL A 124 -0.93 -3.38 13.92
C VAL A 124 0.07 -2.47 14.61
N GLU A 125 -0.35 -1.27 14.98
CA GLU A 125 0.51 -0.23 15.57
C GLU A 125 -0.19 0.42 16.76
N GLY A 126 0.58 0.93 17.73
CA GLY A 126 0.08 1.68 18.87
C GLY A 126 0.79 1.36 20.18
N PRO A 127 0.12 1.55 21.36
CA PRO A 127 0.66 1.20 22.67
C PRO A 127 0.94 -0.31 22.80
N GLY A 128 2.04 -0.66 23.49
CA GLY A 128 2.55 -2.03 23.59
C GLY A 128 1.50 -3.08 23.96
N PRO A 129 0.80 -2.96 25.12
CA PRO A 129 -0.20 -3.95 25.55
C PRO A 129 -1.37 -4.10 24.58
N SER A 130 -1.80 -2.99 23.95
CA SER A 130 -2.87 -3.00 22.95
C SER A 130 -2.45 -3.74 21.68
N VAL A 131 -1.23 -3.51 21.20
CA VAL A 131 -0.68 -4.19 20.01
C VAL A 131 -0.57 -5.69 20.25
N GLU A 132 -0.07 -6.12 21.41
CA GLU A 132 0.05 -7.54 21.78
C GLU A 132 -1.30 -8.25 21.79
N TYR A 133 -2.30 -7.65 22.43
CA TYR A 133 -3.65 -8.20 22.45
C TYR A 133 -4.24 -8.32 21.03
N ARG A 134 -4.20 -7.24 20.26
CA ARG A 134 -4.78 -7.21 18.91
C ARG A 134 -4.08 -8.17 17.95
N THR A 135 -2.77 -8.33 18.07
CA THR A 135 -2.00 -9.29 17.26
C THR A 135 -2.42 -10.73 17.57
N GLY A 136 -2.53 -11.08 18.86
CA GLY A 136 -3.01 -12.41 19.28
C GLY A 136 -4.44 -12.70 18.80
N ALA A 137 -5.33 -11.72 18.90
CA ALA A 137 -6.72 -11.85 18.46
C ALA A 137 -6.83 -11.96 16.93
N LEU A 138 -6.02 -11.22 16.16
CA LEU A 138 -5.96 -11.35 14.71
C LEU A 138 -5.47 -12.74 14.27
N ARG A 139 -4.45 -13.29 14.93
CA ARG A 139 -3.98 -14.65 14.63
C ARG A 139 -5.07 -15.69 14.82
N GLN A 140 -5.88 -15.55 15.87
CA GLN A 140 -7.03 -16.44 16.11
C GLN A 140 -8.12 -16.25 15.05
N LEU A 141 -8.48 -15.01 14.72
CA LEU A 141 -9.47 -14.68 13.68
C LEU A 141 -9.10 -15.27 12.33
N LEU A 142 -7.81 -15.24 12.01
CA LEU A 142 -7.32 -15.59 10.67
C LEU A 142 -6.79 -17.03 10.55
N ALA A 143 -6.83 -17.82 11.61
CA ALA A 143 -6.33 -19.20 11.62
C ALA A 143 -6.99 -20.11 10.55
N GLY A 144 -8.21 -19.81 10.13
CA GLY A 144 -8.91 -20.54 9.06
C GLY A 144 -8.39 -20.28 7.65
N PHE A 145 -7.58 -19.24 7.44
CA PHE A 145 -7.01 -18.88 6.14
C PHE A 145 -5.66 -19.54 5.88
N GLY A 146 -4.93 -19.90 6.93
CA GLY A 146 -3.61 -20.52 6.84
C GLY A 146 -2.86 -20.48 8.16
N GLU A 147 -1.64 -21.00 8.15
CA GLU A 147 -0.73 -20.90 9.28
C GLU A 147 -0.38 -19.43 9.55
N THR A 148 -0.31 -19.04 10.83
CA THR A 148 -0.05 -17.66 11.21
C THR A 148 1.26 -17.51 11.96
N GLU A 149 2.02 -16.46 11.62
CA GLU A 149 3.26 -16.07 12.30
C GLU A 149 3.21 -14.60 12.71
N GLU A 150 4.08 -14.20 13.63
CA GLU A 150 4.18 -12.82 14.11
C GLU A 150 5.57 -12.25 13.87
N LEU A 151 5.65 -11.12 13.16
CA LEU A 151 6.88 -10.34 13.05
C LEU A 151 6.92 -9.25 14.12
N HIS A 152 8.03 -9.21 14.82
CA HIS A 152 8.33 -8.17 15.80
C HIS A 152 8.82 -6.89 15.10
N THR A 153 8.89 -5.79 15.87
CA THR A 153 9.09 -4.42 15.37
C THR A 153 10.19 -4.29 14.30
N THR A 154 11.36 -4.90 14.50
CA THR A 154 12.48 -4.81 13.53
C THR A 154 12.10 -5.42 12.19
N ASN A 155 11.63 -6.66 12.18
CA ASN A 155 11.23 -7.36 10.96
C ASN A 155 9.95 -6.74 10.35
N THR A 156 9.01 -6.28 11.18
CA THR A 156 7.85 -5.52 10.73
C THR A 156 8.28 -4.28 9.95
N ASN A 157 9.17 -3.47 10.53
CA ASN A 157 9.63 -2.24 9.88
C ASN A 157 10.42 -2.51 8.59
N ALA A 158 11.21 -3.58 8.56
CA ALA A 158 11.94 -4.00 7.36
C ALA A 158 10.97 -4.40 6.25
N LEU A 159 10.03 -5.31 6.52
CA LEU A 159 9.04 -5.77 5.55
C LEU A 159 8.20 -4.62 4.97
N TRP A 160 7.68 -3.73 5.85
CA TRP A 160 6.85 -2.62 5.37
C TRP A 160 7.65 -1.53 4.64
N ARG A 161 8.97 -1.47 4.83
CA ARG A 161 9.85 -0.66 4.00
C ARG A 161 9.99 -1.26 2.60
N GLU A 162 10.20 -2.57 2.48
CA GLU A 162 10.25 -3.26 1.19
C GLU A 162 8.96 -3.05 0.38
N ILE A 163 7.78 -3.24 1.02
CA ILE A 163 6.47 -3.04 0.40
C ILE A 163 6.28 -1.58 -0.03
N ARG A 164 6.57 -0.62 0.86
CA ARG A 164 6.45 0.81 0.60
C ARG A 164 7.33 1.28 -0.57
N ASP A 165 8.57 0.82 -0.59
CA ASP A 165 9.58 1.23 -1.55
C ASP A 165 9.54 0.37 -2.83
N VAL A 166 8.60 -0.58 -2.91
CA VAL A 166 8.44 -1.53 -4.04
C VAL A 166 9.76 -2.24 -4.35
N ALA A 167 10.53 -2.57 -3.30
CA ALA A 167 11.92 -3.02 -3.38
C ALA A 167 12.13 -4.26 -4.26
N TYR A 168 11.12 -5.12 -4.35
CA TYR A 168 11.15 -6.35 -5.13
C TYR A 168 11.35 -6.16 -6.64
N PHE A 169 11.14 -4.93 -7.16
CA PHE A 169 11.20 -4.63 -8.59
C PHE A 169 12.26 -3.58 -8.97
N VAL A 170 12.93 -2.96 -8.00
CA VAL A 170 13.84 -1.82 -8.25
C VAL A 170 15.10 -2.23 -9.02
N SER A 171 15.62 -3.45 -8.82
CA SER A 171 16.90 -3.89 -9.38
C SER A 171 16.80 -4.60 -10.73
N GLY A 172 15.61 -4.93 -11.21
CA GLY A 172 15.41 -5.84 -12.34
C GLY A 172 15.36 -5.18 -13.73
N GLY A 173 15.37 -3.85 -13.83
CA GLY A 173 15.18 -3.14 -15.10
C GLY A 173 13.79 -3.38 -15.72
N GLU A 174 12.83 -3.83 -14.93
CA GLU A 174 11.46 -4.09 -15.35
C GLU A 174 10.66 -2.80 -15.53
N GLN A 175 9.66 -2.83 -16.37
CA GLN A 175 8.66 -1.77 -16.44
C GLN A 175 7.61 -2.00 -15.35
N LEU A 176 7.39 -0.97 -14.52
CA LEU A 176 6.52 -1.05 -13.34
C LEU A 176 5.18 -0.36 -13.58
N TRP A 177 4.12 -1.06 -13.25
CA TRP A 177 2.76 -0.56 -13.24
C TRP A 177 2.21 -0.44 -11.82
N ARG A 178 1.51 0.65 -11.59
CA ARG A 178 0.71 0.88 -10.39
C ARG A 178 -0.75 0.90 -10.77
N LEU A 179 -1.48 -0.15 -10.41
CA LEU A 179 -2.87 -0.34 -10.81
C LEU A 179 -3.79 -0.21 -9.59
N SER A 180 -4.84 0.59 -9.73
CA SER A 180 -5.86 0.76 -8.70
C SER A 180 -7.13 0.01 -9.12
N VAL A 181 -7.64 -0.84 -8.25
CA VAL A 181 -8.83 -1.67 -8.49
C VAL A 181 -9.72 -1.70 -7.25
N PRO A 182 -11.00 -2.08 -7.36
CA PRO A 182 -11.79 -2.43 -6.19
C PRO A 182 -11.07 -3.55 -5.40
N PRO A 183 -10.93 -3.45 -4.07
CA PRO A 183 -10.17 -4.42 -3.28
C PRO A 183 -10.61 -5.87 -3.46
N SER A 184 -11.91 -6.13 -3.67
CA SER A 184 -12.45 -7.46 -3.94
C SER A 184 -11.95 -8.08 -5.24
N GLU A 185 -11.53 -7.25 -6.21
CA GLU A 185 -11.09 -7.67 -7.53
C GLU A 185 -9.58 -7.89 -7.62
N GLY A 186 -8.82 -7.45 -6.61
CA GLY A 186 -7.36 -7.43 -6.66
C GLY A 186 -6.73 -8.77 -7.01
N ALA A 187 -7.15 -9.86 -6.36
CA ALA A 187 -6.63 -11.21 -6.64
C ALA A 187 -6.93 -11.65 -8.08
N ARG A 188 -8.18 -11.47 -8.53
CA ARG A 188 -8.62 -11.86 -9.87
C ARG A 188 -7.89 -11.07 -10.97
N VAL A 189 -7.77 -9.76 -10.78
CA VAL A 189 -7.06 -8.89 -11.74
C VAL A 189 -5.58 -9.22 -11.78
N MET A 190 -4.93 -9.38 -10.62
CA MET A 190 -3.53 -9.76 -10.52
C MET A 190 -3.25 -11.08 -11.26
N GLN A 191 -4.08 -12.10 -11.03
CA GLN A 191 -3.94 -13.39 -11.70
C GLN A 191 -4.16 -13.25 -13.23
N LYS A 192 -5.23 -12.57 -13.66
CA LYS A 192 -5.56 -12.37 -15.09
C LYS A 192 -4.43 -11.65 -15.83
N ILE A 193 -3.82 -10.63 -15.22
CA ILE A 193 -2.68 -9.90 -15.80
C ILE A 193 -1.46 -10.81 -15.92
N ALA A 194 -1.12 -11.54 -14.86
CA ALA A 194 0.03 -12.45 -14.85
C ALA A 194 -0.12 -13.56 -15.91
N GLU A 195 -1.30 -14.13 -16.06
CA GLU A 195 -1.59 -15.17 -17.07
C GLU A 195 -1.56 -14.63 -18.51
N SER A 196 -2.09 -13.41 -18.74
CA SER A 196 -2.24 -12.84 -20.09
C SER A 196 -0.97 -12.18 -20.60
N ILE A 197 -0.19 -11.55 -19.73
CA ILE A 197 0.92 -10.68 -20.08
C ILE A 197 2.26 -11.28 -19.64
N GLY A 198 2.23 -12.10 -18.59
CA GLY A 198 3.40 -12.53 -17.83
C GLY A 198 3.92 -11.41 -16.93
N GLY A 199 4.85 -11.72 -16.04
CA GLY A 199 5.40 -10.78 -15.08
C GLY A 199 5.11 -11.18 -13.63
N ARG A 200 5.43 -10.29 -12.69
CA ARG A 200 5.30 -10.52 -11.26
C ARG A 200 4.50 -9.41 -10.62
N ALA A 201 3.72 -9.73 -9.61
CA ALA A 201 2.88 -8.74 -8.95
C ALA A 201 2.71 -9.01 -7.45
N PHE A 202 2.40 -7.98 -6.69
CA PHE A 202 1.89 -8.12 -5.33
C PHE A 202 0.75 -7.12 -5.08
N LEU A 203 -0.03 -7.41 -4.04
CA LEU A 203 -1.16 -6.57 -3.64
C LEU A 203 -0.81 -5.74 -2.40
N ASP A 204 -1.20 -4.48 -2.42
CA ASP A 204 -1.19 -3.58 -1.27
C ASP A 204 -2.59 -2.98 -1.05
N TRP A 205 -2.76 -2.18 -0.02
CA TRP A 205 -4.01 -1.50 0.31
C TRP A 205 -5.22 -2.44 0.47
N GLY A 206 -4.97 -3.62 1.07
CA GLY A 206 -6.03 -4.60 1.27
C GLY A 206 -6.57 -5.22 -0.02
N GLY A 207 -5.77 -5.24 -1.07
CA GLY A 207 -6.12 -5.74 -2.41
C GLY A 207 -6.51 -4.67 -3.42
N GLY A 208 -6.62 -3.38 -3.00
CA GLY A 208 -7.02 -2.28 -3.89
C GLY A 208 -5.89 -1.68 -4.72
N LEU A 209 -4.65 -2.02 -4.44
CA LEU A 209 -3.47 -1.59 -5.19
C LEU A 209 -2.68 -2.82 -5.66
N ILE A 210 -2.39 -2.88 -6.96
CA ILE A 210 -1.53 -3.90 -7.55
C ILE A 210 -0.25 -3.21 -8.03
N TRP A 211 0.90 -3.66 -7.53
CA TRP A 211 2.19 -3.39 -8.12
C TRP A 211 2.53 -4.54 -9.06
N PHE A 212 2.76 -4.23 -10.33
CA PHE A 212 2.97 -5.22 -11.39
C PHE A 212 4.20 -4.86 -12.22
N ALA A 213 5.14 -5.79 -12.30
CA ALA A 213 6.39 -5.65 -13.03
C ALA A 213 6.46 -6.61 -14.22
N ILE A 214 6.83 -6.07 -15.39
CA ILE A 214 6.97 -6.82 -16.63
C ILE A 214 8.35 -6.58 -17.25
N LYS A 215 8.80 -7.52 -18.07
CA LYS A 215 9.98 -7.31 -18.92
C LYS A 215 9.74 -6.10 -19.84
N PRO A 216 10.76 -5.27 -20.09
CA PRO A 216 10.61 -4.12 -20.95
C PRO A 216 10.10 -4.50 -22.35
N ARG A 217 9.13 -3.72 -22.83
CA ARG A 217 8.59 -3.78 -24.19
C ARG A 217 8.13 -2.37 -24.60
N ASP A 218 8.11 -2.09 -25.91
CA ASP A 218 7.86 -0.74 -26.45
C ASP A 218 6.56 -0.09 -25.98
N ASN A 219 5.49 -0.86 -25.92
CA ASN A 219 4.17 -0.39 -25.52
C ASN A 219 3.86 -0.59 -24.03
N ALA A 220 4.80 -1.13 -23.24
CA ALA A 220 4.62 -1.47 -21.81
C ALA A 220 3.32 -2.27 -21.52
N ALA A 221 2.77 -2.98 -22.49
CA ALA A 221 1.48 -3.71 -22.44
C ALA A 221 0.27 -2.82 -22.08
N HIS A 222 0.32 -1.50 -22.38
CA HIS A 222 -0.70 -0.58 -21.86
C HIS A 222 -2.12 -0.88 -22.37
N GLN A 223 -2.28 -1.39 -23.60
CA GLN A 223 -3.59 -1.71 -24.16
C GLN A 223 -4.21 -2.93 -23.49
N GLU A 224 -3.43 -3.99 -23.31
CA GLU A 224 -3.84 -5.23 -22.65
C GLU A 224 -4.22 -4.98 -21.18
N ILE A 225 -3.38 -4.22 -20.47
CA ILE A 225 -3.64 -3.86 -19.05
C ILE A 225 -4.93 -3.04 -18.95
N ARG A 226 -5.11 -2.01 -19.79
CA ARG A 226 -6.32 -1.17 -19.75
C ARG A 226 -7.58 -1.94 -20.12
N ALA A 227 -7.51 -2.89 -21.05
CA ALA A 227 -8.63 -3.76 -21.37
C ALA A 227 -9.05 -4.61 -20.16
N ILE A 228 -8.09 -5.20 -19.44
CA ILE A 228 -8.37 -5.99 -18.22
C ILE A 228 -8.97 -5.11 -17.11
N LEU A 229 -8.44 -3.89 -16.93
CA LEU A 229 -8.91 -2.96 -15.91
C LEU A 229 -10.31 -2.39 -16.21
N GLY A 230 -10.65 -2.19 -17.48
CA GLY A 230 -11.95 -1.69 -17.92
C GLY A 230 -13.11 -2.57 -17.45
N ASP A 231 -12.90 -3.87 -17.38
CA ASP A 231 -13.88 -4.85 -16.91
C ASP A 231 -14.29 -4.67 -15.43
N VAL A 232 -13.45 -4.00 -14.63
CA VAL A 232 -13.63 -3.86 -13.17
C VAL A 232 -13.70 -2.40 -12.70
N GLY A 233 -13.66 -1.43 -13.62
CA GLY A 233 -13.62 -0.01 -13.28
C GLY A 233 -12.28 0.41 -12.65
N GLY A 234 -11.20 -0.29 -12.94
CA GLY A 234 -9.84 0.01 -12.46
C GLY A 234 -9.12 1.07 -13.32
N HIS A 235 -8.00 1.60 -12.80
CA HIS A 235 -7.13 2.56 -13.47
C HIS A 235 -5.67 2.46 -13.04
#